data_758ed6a1a0ced21ce0f2ee4904cb1f16
#
_entry.id   758ed6a1a0ced21ce0f2ee4904cb1f16
#
_cell.length_a   1.000
_cell.length_b   1.000
_cell.length_c   1.000
_cell.angle_alpha   90.00
_cell.angle_beta   90.00
_cell.angle_gamma   90.00
#
_symmetry.space_group_name_H-M   'P 1'
#
loop_
_entity.id
_entity.type
_entity.pdbx_description
1 polymer ?
#
loop_
_entity_poly.entity_id
_entity_poly.type
_entity_poly.pdbx_seq_one_letter_code
_entity_poly.pdbx_strand_id
1 'polypeptide(L)'
;MKFIKLKLAATVLAALGTMLATSAQAEDTIAKVKASGSITMGVRDSSGALSYTLGDGKYTGYHVEICQRIIAAVEKAAGKKLEIKYTPVTSQNRIPLVQNGTVDIECGSTTNNATRQKDVSFVVTTYVEEVRIAVKANGGITNIAQLNGKNVATTTGTTSVQLLRKHERATGVDFKEVFGKDHADSFLLLESGRADAFVMDGQILAGNIATAKNPADFKIVGEVLSVEPIAIMIRKDDAALKTLADDTVKAMIKSGELAKMYDKWFVQPIPPKNTRVGLPVSDATKAAWATPNDNPVESYAKK
;
A
#
# COMPACT_ATOMS: atom_id res chain seq x y z
N MET A 1 6.83 -59.57 70.60
CA MET A 1 6.08 -58.75 69.64
C MET A 1 7.02 -57.69 69.06
N LYS A 2 7.50 -57.88 67.84
CA LYS A 2 8.49 -56.96 67.18
C LYS A 2 7.71 -56.17 66.10
N PHE A 3 7.73 -54.82 66.27
CA PHE A 3 7.18 -53.92 65.28
C PHE A 3 8.28 -53.65 64.23
N ILE A 4 8.02 -54.02 62.98
CA ILE A 4 8.83 -53.71 61.80
C ILE A 4 8.37 -52.34 61.30
N LYS A 5 9.26 -51.34 61.32
CA LYS A 5 9.06 -50.02 60.72
C LYS A 5 9.46 -50.08 59.25
N LEU A 6 8.46 -49.99 58.39
CA LEU A 6 8.65 -49.87 56.92
C LEU A 6 8.95 -48.41 56.61
N LYS A 7 10.14 -48.12 56.12
CA LYS A 7 10.49 -46.79 55.61
C LYS A 7 10.12 -46.74 54.14
N LEU A 8 9.12 -45.94 53.78
CA LEU A 8 8.75 -45.65 52.43
C LEU A 8 9.66 -44.51 51.94
N ALA A 9 10.55 -44.77 50.99
CA ALA A 9 11.37 -43.78 50.30
C ALA A 9 10.51 -43.24 49.10
N ALA A 10 10.06 -42.02 49.23
CA ALA A 10 9.41 -41.31 48.14
C ALA A 10 10.48 -40.69 47.23
N THR A 11 10.68 -41.30 46.06
CA THR A 11 11.51 -40.74 45.00
C THR A 11 10.68 -39.74 44.21
N VAL A 12 10.92 -38.45 44.46
CA VAL A 12 10.33 -37.36 43.65
C VAL A 12 11.14 -37.22 42.36
N LEU A 13 10.61 -37.72 41.26
CA LEU A 13 11.15 -37.50 39.93
C LEU A 13 10.74 -36.08 39.49
N ALA A 14 11.63 -35.12 39.61
CA ALA A 14 11.46 -33.77 39.03
C ALA A 14 11.68 -33.87 37.52
N ALA A 15 10.59 -34.02 36.77
CA ALA A 15 10.61 -33.85 35.32
C ALA A 15 10.77 -32.34 35.03
N LEU A 16 12.00 -31.87 34.77
CA LEU A 16 12.26 -30.59 34.15
C LEU A 16 11.73 -30.64 32.72
N GLY A 17 10.46 -30.22 32.53
CA GLY A 17 9.92 -29.88 31.21
C GLY A 17 10.64 -28.60 30.73
N THR A 18 11.68 -28.75 29.91
CA THR A 18 12.21 -27.68 29.09
C THR A 18 11.14 -27.33 28.06
N MET A 19 10.29 -26.34 28.40
CA MET A 19 9.50 -25.62 27.40
C MET A 19 10.51 -24.95 26.46
N LEU A 20 10.80 -25.59 25.34
CA LEU A 20 11.34 -24.92 24.16
C LEU A 20 10.31 -23.87 23.76
N ALA A 21 10.47 -22.65 24.25
CA ALA A 21 9.83 -21.49 23.65
C ALA A 21 10.36 -21.43 22.21
N THR A 22 9.64 -22.05 21.27
CA THR A 22 9.80 -21.75 19.86
C THR A 22 9.45 -20.26 19.75
N SER A 23 10.50 -19.41 19.76
CA SER A 23 10.35 -18.04 19.28
C SER A 23 9.68 -18.19 17.91
N ALA A 24 8.47 -17.67 17.76
CA ALA A 24 7.83 -17.54 16.46
C ALA A 24 8.76 -16.66 15.63
N GLN A 25 9.70 -17.30 14.95
CA GLN A 25 10.62 -16.65 14.04
C GLN A 25 9.73 -16.18 12.89
N ALA A 26 9.74 -14.88 12.62
CA ALA A 26 9.03 -14.34 11.47
C ALA A 26 9.37 -15.22 10.27
N GLU A 27 8.35 -15.78 9.62
CA GLU A 27 8.56 -16.76 8.54
C GLU A 27 9.35 -16.08 7.43
N ASP A 28 10.56 -16.55 7.17
CA ASP A 28 11.42 -16.05 6.09
C ASP A 28 10.73 -16.31 4.75
N THR A 29 10.25 -15.25 4.11
CA THR A 29 9.55 -15.34 2.82
C THR A 29 10.44 -16.00 1.76
N ILE A 30 11.76 -15.77 1.76
CA ILE A 30 12.68 -16.38 0.79
C ILE A 30 12.72 -17.90 0.99
N ALA A 31 12.79 -18.37 2.24
CA ALA A 31 12.72 -19.81 2.53
C ALA A 31 11.36 -20.41 2.15
N LYS A 32 10.26 -19.72 2.46
CA LYS A 32 8.90 -20.13 2.08
C LYS A 32 8.75 -20.31 0.56
N VAL A 33 9.14 -19.30 -0.23
CA VAL A 33 8.97 -19.34 -1.69
C VAL A 33 9.96 -20.34 -2.34
N LYS A 34 11.14 -20.54 -1.73
CA LYS A 34 12.08 -21.57 -2.14
C LYS A 34 11.46 -22.96 -1.97
N ALA A 35 10.74 -23.21 -0.90
CA ALA A 35 10.06 -24.48 -0.66
C ALA A 35 8.84 -24.64 -1.60
N SER A 36 7.95 -23.66 -1.67
CA SER A 36 6.69 -23.74 -2.41
C SER A 36 6.83 -23.60 -3.93
N GLY A 37 7.86 -22.88 -4.42
CA GLY A 37 8.02 -22.55 -5.84
C GLY A 37 7.09 -21.43 -6.34
N SER A 38 6.40 -20.73 -5.44
CA SER A 38 5.50 -19.63 -5.81
C SER A 38 5.62 -18.47 -4.82
N ILE A 39 5.31 -17.25 -5.31
CA ILE A 39 5.21 -16.04 -4.52
C ILE A 39 3.87 -15.36 -4.78
N THR A 40 3.18 -14.91 -3.72
CA THR A 40 1.89 -14.24 -3.83
C THR A 40 2.07 -12.73 -3.80
N MET A 41 1.74 -12.09 -4.93
CA MET A 41 1.73 -10.63 -5.08
C MET A 41 0.33 -10.09 -4.81
N GLY A 42 0.18 -9.26 -3.79
CA GLY A 42 -1.02 -8.47 -3.55
C GLY A 42 -1.08 -7.33 -4.54
N VAL A 43 -2.16 -7.24 -5.31
CA VAL A 43 -2.37 -6.26 -6.37
C VAL A 43 -3.70 -5.54 -6.20
N ARG A 44 -3.88 -4.43 -6.91
CA ARG A 44 -5.09 -3.61 -6.82
C ARG A 44 -5.85 -3.60 -8.13
N ASP A 45 -7.16 -3.50 -8.04
CA ASP A 45 -8.02 -3.39 -9.23
C ASP A 45 -8.06 -1.96 -9.77
N SER A 46 -7.92 -0.94 -8.91
CA SER A 46 -8.15 0.46 -9.29
C SER A 46 -7.28 1.48 -8.54
N SER A 47 -5.99 1.18 -8.31
CA SER A 47 -5.05 2.14 -7.65
C SER A 47 -4.29 3.02 -8.66
N GLY A 48 -4.99 3.53 -9.68
CA GLY A 48 -4.40 4.39 -10.70
C GLY A 48 -3.21 3.72 -11.41
N ALA A 49 -2.21 4.50 -11.77
CA ALA A 49 -1.01 4.00 -12.46
C ALA A 49 -0.11 3.09 -11.59
N LEU A 50 -0.32 3.05 -10.26
CA LEU A 50 0.50 2.21 -9.37
C LEU A 50 0.19 0.72 -9.52
N SER A 51 -1.11 0.35 -9.53
CA SER A 51 -1.54 -1.04 -9.63
C SER A 51 -3.00 -1.10 -10.05
N TYR A 52 -3.29 -1.77 -11.16
CA TYR A 52 -4.65 -1.92 -11.68
C TYR A 52 -4.82 -3.19 -12.50
N THR A 53 -6.08 -3.61 -12.65
CA THR A 53 -6.43 -4.78 -13.46
C THR A 53 -6.55 -4.44 -14.95
N LEU A 54 -6.10 -5.37 -15.79
CA LEU A 54 -6.38 -5.38 -17.24
C LEU A 54 -7.56 -6.28 -17.60
N GLY A 55 -8.19 -6.92 -16.60
CA GLY A 55 -9.16 -8.00 -16.78
C GLY A 55 -8.50 -9.37 -16.85
N ASP A 56 -9.30 -10.43 -16.79
CA ASP A 56 -8.87 -11.83 -16.92
C ASP A 56 -7.73 -12.24 -15.98
N GLY A 57 -7.71 -11.69 -14.75
CA GLY A 57 -6.70 -11.97 -13.75
C GLY A 57 -5.32 -11.37 -14.05
N LYS A 58 -5.24 -10.43 -14.99
CA LYS A 58 -4.00 -9.73 -15.35
C LYS A 58 -3.92 -8.38 -14.64
N TYR A 59 -2.75 -8.11 -14.09
CA TYR A 59 -2.47 -6.89 -13.35
C TYR A 59 -1.21 -6.21 -13.87
N THR A 60 -1.20 -4.89 -13.78
CA THR A 60 -0.09 -4.06 -14.26
C THR A 60 -0.01 -2.75 -13.48
N GLY A 61 1.04 -1.97 -13.71
CA GLY A 61 1.27 -0.69 -13.08
C GLY A 61 2.71 -0.53 -12.57
N TYR A 62 3.02 0.68 -12.13
CA TYR A 62 4.34 1.06 -11.66
C TYR A 62 4.84 0.16 -10.52
N HIS A 63 4.03 -0.04 -9.48
CA HIS A 63 4.40 -0.90 -8.35
C HIS A 63 4.38 -2.38 -8.71
N VAL A 64 3.49 -2.82 -9.59
CA VAL A 64 3.50 -4.20 -10.09
C VAL A 64 4.81 -4.50 -10.81
N GLU A 65 5.30 -3.55 -11.63
CA GLU A 65 6.58 -3.71 -12.36
C GLU A 65 7.78 -3.65 -11.41
N ILE A 66 7.78 -2.77 -10.39
CA ILE A 66 8.81 -2.76 -9.34
C ILE A 66 8.84 -4.10 -8.60
N CYS A 67 7.69 -4.62 -8.19
CA CYS A 67 7.61 -5.91 -7.51
C CYS A 67 8.13 -7.07 -8.38
N GLN A 68 7.92 -7.01 -9.69
CA GLN A 68 8.51 -7.99 -10.60
C GLN A 68 10.05 -7.95 -10.59
N ARG A 69 10.66 -6.76 -10.42
CA ARG A 69 12.12 -6.63 -10.23
C ARG A 69 12.57 -7.21 -8.88
N ILE A 70 11.82 -6.93 -7.82
CA ILE A 70 12.09 -7.51 -6.49
C ILE A 70 11.96 -9.03 -6.55
N ILE A 71 10.91 -9.57 -7.19
CA ILE A 71 10.71 -11.01 -7.33
C ILE A 71 11.83 -11.67 -8.14
N ALA A 72 12.33 -11.00 -9.18
CA ALA A 72 13.50 -11.51 -9.93
C ALA A 72 14.75 -11.61 -9.04
N ALA A 73 14.95 -10.67 -8.09
CA ALA A 73 16.01 -10.77 -7.09
C ALA A 73 15.75 -11.91 -6.08
N VAL A 74 14.49 -12.12 -5.66
CA VAL A 74 14.08 -13.26 -4.80
C VAL A 74 14.34 -14.58 -5.51
N GLU A 75 14.00 -14.72 -6.80
CA GLU A 75 14.29 -15.91 -7.61
C GLU A 75 15.79 -16.24 -7.62
N LYS A 76 16.63 -15.22 -7.78
CA LYS A 76 18.09 -15.37 -7.73
C LYS A 76 18.55 -15.85 -6.35
N ALA A 77 18.03 -15.28 -5.28
CA ALA A 77 18.36 -15.69 -3.90
C ALA A 77 17.85 -17.10 -3.59
N ALA A 78 16.66 -17.47 -4.07
CA ALA A 78 16.07 -18.80 -3.91
C ALA A 78 16.73 -19.87 -4.81
N GLY A 79 17.47 -19.46 -5.84
CA GLY A 79 18.11 -20.34 -6.81
C GLY A 79 17.14 -21.03 -7.78
N LYS A 80 15.91 -20.50 -7.95
CA LYS A 80 14.90 -21.08 -8.86
C LYS A 80 13.89 -20.02 -9.32
N LYS A 81 13.23 -20.29 -10.44
CA LYS A 81 12.10 -19.52 -10.92
C LYS A 81 10.87 -19.75 -10.03
N LEU A 82 10.08 -18.69 -9.85
CA LEU A 82 8.87 -18.70 -9.05
C LEU A 82 7.64 -18.44 -9.91
N GLU A 83 6.57 -19.13 -9.60
CA GLU A 83 5.24 -18.79 -10.09
C GLU A 83 4.74 -17.55 -9.34
N ILE A 84 4.37 -16.49 -10.06
CA ILE A 84 3.76 -15.30 -9.44
C ILE A 84 2.25 -15.51 -9.40
N LYS A 85 1.69 -15.57 -8.19
CA LYS A 85 0.24 -15.63 -7.96
C LYS A 85 -0.26 -14.24 -7.61
N TYR A 86 -1.20 -13.73 -8.39
CA TYR A 86 -1.82 -12.45 -8.13
C TYR A 86 -3.02 -12.60 -7.19
N THR A 87 -3.05 -11.81 -6.12
CA THR A 87 -4.18 -11.75 -5.19
C THR A 87 -4.69 -10.31 -5.12
N PRO A 88 -5.90 -10.02 -5.63
CA PRO A 88 -6.47 -8.69 -5.51
C PRO A 88 -6.76 -8.36 -4.05
N VAL A 89 -6.28 -7.20 -3.61
CA VAL A 89 -6.48 -6.69 -2.26
C VAL A 89 -7.12 -5.31 -2.28
N THR A 90 -7.85 -4.98 -1.22
CA THR A 90 -8.44 -3.66 -0.98
C THR A 90 -7.60 -2.88 0.03
N SER A 91 -7.86 -1.58 0.16
CA SER A 91 -7.20 -0.76 1.19
C SER A 91 -7.49 -1.26 2.61
N GLN A 92 -8.62 -1.95 2.82
CA GLN A 92 -9.03 -2.47 4.12
C GLN A 92 -8.36 -3.80 4.48
N ASN A 93 -8.18 -4.72 3.51
CA ASN A 93 -7.72 -6.09 3.81
C ASN A 93 -6.24 -6.34 3.53
N ARG A 94 -5.52 -5.45 2.83
CA ARG A 94 -4.11 -5.65 2.43
C ARG A 94 -3.18 -5.92 3.62
N ILE A 95 -3.30 -5.15 4.72
CA ILE A 95 -2.44 -5.31 5.90
C ILE A 95 -2.65 -6.68 6.57
N PRO A 96 -3.89 -7.09 6.94
CA PRO A 96 -4.11 -8.43 7.47
C PRO A 96 -3.62 -9.56 6.57
N LEU A 97 -3.76 -9.42 5.25
CA LEU A 97 -3.32 -10.46 4.29
C LEU A 97 -1.80 -10.57 4.19
N VAL A 98 -1.07 -9.47 4.37
CA VAL A 98 0.40 -9.49 4.47
C VAL A 98 0.85 -10.05 5.83
N GLN A 99 0.20 -9.64 6.92
CA GLN A 99 0.53 -10.12 8.27
C GLN A 99 0.40 -11.63 8.40
N ASN A 100 -0.68 -12.21 7.88
CA ASN A 100 -0.95 -13.65 7.99
C ASN A 100 -0.26 -14.50 6.90
N GLY A 101 0.54 -13.88 6.01
CA GLY A 101 1.30 -14.58 4.97
C GLY A 101 0.47 -15.07 3.78
N THR A 102 -0.81 -14.67 3.65
CA THR A 102 -1.62 -14.91 2.44
C THR A 102 -1.03 -14.14 1.25
N VAL A 103 -0.50 -12.95 1.50
CA VAL A 103 0.23 -12.12 0.55
C VAL A 103 1.67 -11.99 1.02
N ASP A 104 2.63 -12.26 0.15
CA ASP A 104 4.06 -12.15 0.45
C ASP A 104 4.59 -10.73 0.25
N ILE A 105 4.11 -10.06 -0.80
CA ILE A 105 4.50 -8.70 -1.18
C ILE A 105 3.29 -7.94 -1.71
N GLU A 106 2.98 -6.77 -1.16
CA GLU A 106 1.85 -5.93 -1.60
C GLU A 106 2.36 -4.80 -2.49
N CYS A 107 1.84 -4.74 -3.71
CA CYS A 107 2.28 -3.89 -4.81
C CYS A 107 1.18 -2.91 -5.23
N GLY A 108 0.57 -2.27 -4.24
CA GLY A 108 -0.53 -1.33 -4.41
C GLY A 108 -0.13 0.13 -4.16
N SER A 109 -1.04 0.86 -3.50
CA SER A 109 -0.89 2.28 -3.16
C SER A 109 -0.88 2.49 -1.64
N THR A 110 0.01 1.77 -0.93
CA THR A 110 0.00 1.82 0.53
C THR A 110 0.91 2.91 1.06
N THR A 111 0.30 3.90 1.72
CA THR A 111 1.01 4.94 2.45
C THR A 111 1.78 4.33 3.61
N ASN A 112 3.07 4.63 3.69
CA ASN A 112 3.91 4.31 4.81
C ASN A 112 3.69 5.33 5.94
N ASN A 113 3.12 4.90 7.06
CA ASN A 113 2.95 5.70 8.27
C ASN A 113 3.32 4.92 9.53
N ALA A 114 3.58 5.62 10.62
CA ALA A 114 4.05 5.03 11.88
C ALA A 114 3.05 4.02 12.47
N THR A 115 1.74 4.18 12.23
CA THR A 115 0.73 3.23 12.70
C THR A 115 0.85 1.91 11.95
N ARG A 116 0.94 1.94 10.62
CA ARG A 116 1.08 0.75 9.78
C ARG A 116 2.42 0.04 9.99
N GLN A 117 3.49 0.80 10.28
CA GLN A 117 4.81 0.22 10.59
C GLN A 117 4.82 -0.65 11.85
N LYS A 118 3.82 -0.57 12.71
CA LYS A 118 3.67 -1.49 13.84
C LYS A 118 3.32 -2.91 13.38
N ASP A 119 2.62 -3.03 12.28
CA ASP A 119 2.00 -4.26 11.78
C ASP A 119 2.72 -4.86 10.58
N VAL A 120 3.37 -4.04 9.75
CA VAL A 120 4.04 -4.43 8.51
C VAL A 120 5.34 -3.65 8.33
N SER A 121 6.18 -4.09 7.39
CA SER A 121 7.39 -3.36 6.96
C SER A 121 7.16 -2.76 5.56
N PHE A 122 7.84 -1.66 5.29
CA PHE A 122 7.83 -0.99 3.99
C PHE A 122 9.22 -1.01 3.37
N VAL A 123 9.30 -1.18 2.08
CA VAL A 123 10.51 -0.96 1.28
C VAL A 123 10.77 0.56 1.20
N VAL A 124 11.95 0.98 0.77
CA VAL A 124 12.25 2.40 0.57
C VAL A 124 11.20 3.07 -0.32
N THR A 125 10.88 4.32 -0.01
CA THR A 125 9.85 5.09 -0.72
C THR A 125 10.08 5.13 -2.22
N THR A 126 9.10 4.71 -2.99
CA THR A 126 9.14 4.64 -4.45
C THR A 126 8.43 5.80 -5.13
N TYR A 127 7.49 6.42 -4.43
CA TYR A 127 6.62 7.50 -4.89
C TYR A 127 6.17 8.37 -3.72
N VAL A 128 6.06 9.67 -3.91
CA VAL A 128 5.47 10.58 -2.91
C VAL A 128 4.19 11.16 -3.48
N GLU A 129 3.10 10.87 -2.79
CA GLU A 129 1.74 11.20 -3.19
C GLU A 129 1.27 12.50 -2.56
N GLU A 130 0.32 13.15 -3.21
CA GLU A 130 -0.46 14.27 -2.67
C GLU A 130 -1.92 13.88 -2.58
N VAL A 131 -2.50 13.91 -1.38
CA VAL A 131 -3.95 13.73 -1.21
C VAL A 131 -4.67 15.01 -1.66
N ARG A 132 -5.64 14.85 -2.56
CA ARG A 132 -6.35 15.93 -3.25
C ARG A 132 -7.87 15.72 -3.24
N ILE A 133 -8.59 16.63 -3.86
CA ILE A 133 -10.05 16.61 -3.98
C ILE A 133 -10.44 16.59 -5.47
N ALA A 134 -11.21 15.60 -5.89
CA ALA A 134 -11.87 15.59 -7.21
C ALA A 134 -13.34 16.00 -7.05
N VAL A 135 -13.84 16.80 -7.98
CA VAL A 135 -15.22 17.31 -8.00
C VAL A 135 -15.76 17.35 -9.44
N LYS A 136 -17.06 17.50 -9.59
CA LYS A 136 -17.66 17.87 -10.89
C LYS A 136 -17.10 19.23 -11.34
N ALA A 137 -16.74 19.35 -12.63
CA ALA A 137 -16.10 20.55 -13.16
C ALA A 137 -16.97 21.82 -13.03
N ASN A 138 -18.29 21.66 -13.13
CA ASN A 138 -19.29 22.73 -13.02
C ASN A 138 -19.87 22.91 -11.61
N GLY A 139 -19.40 22.15 -10.61
CA GLY A 139 -20.00 22.11 -9.24
C GLY A 139 -19.65 23.28 -8.34
N GLY A 140 -18.78 24.21 -8.74
CA GLY A 140 -18.42 25.40 -7.97
C GLY A 140 -17.53 25.17 -6.73
N ILE A 141 -17.26 23.92 -6.36
CA ILE A 141 -16.37 23.56 -5.25
C ILE A 141 -14.92 23.75 -5.68
N THR A 142 -14.13 24.45 -4.87
CA THR A 142 -12.72 24.77 -5.14
C THR A 142 -11.77 24.47 -3.97
N ASN A 143 -12.30 24.19 -2.78
CA ASN A 143 -11.49 23.88 -1.59
C ASN A 143 -12.26 23.02 -0.58
N ILE A 144 -11.56 22.49 0.44
CA ILE A 144 -12.12 21.57 1.44
C ILE A 144 -13.20 22.24 2.32
N ALA A 145 -13.10 23.53 2.62
CA ALA A 145 -14.07 24.22 3.48
C ALA A 145 -15.48 24.27 2.86
N GLN A 146 -15.57 24.28 1.52
CA GLN A 146 -16.84 24.26 0.80
C GLN A 146 -17.53 22.89 0.80
N LEU A 147 -16.90 21.87 1.37
CA LEU A 147 -17.47 20.53 1.54
C LEU A 147 -18.33 20.39 2.80
N ASN A 148 -18.47 21.44 3.61
CA ASN A 148 -19.32 21.42 4.80
C ASN A 148 -20.75 21.00 4.46
N GLY A 149 -21.27 19.96 5.13
CA GLY A 149 -22.58 19.36 4.90
C GLY A 149 -22.74 18.61 3.58
N LYS A 150 -21.67 18.47 2.79
CA LYS A 150 -21.66 17.78 1.49
C LYS A 150 -21.38 16.28 1.64
N ASN A 151 -21.84 15.51 0.66
CA ASN A 151 -21.48 14.10 0.54
C ASN A 151 -20.04 13.99 0.01
N VAL A 152 -19.13 13.49 0.83
CA VAL A 152 -17.72 13.31 0.46
C VAL A 152 -17.40 11.83 0.34
N ALA A 153 -17.12 11.39 -0.88
CA ALA A 153 -16.67 10.02 -1.13
C ALA A 153 -15.21 9.85 -0.68
N THR A 154 -14.93 8.70 -0.13
CA THR A 154 -13.58 8.21 0.12
C THR A 154 -13.58 6.68 0.15
N THR A 155 -12.39 6.05 0.14
CA THR A 155 -12.28 4.59 0.13
C THR A 155 -12.01 4.07 1.52
N THR A 156 -12.75 3.05 1.94
CA THR A 156 -12.59 2.40 3.25
C THR A 156 -11.16 1.90 3.45
N GLY A 157 -10.58 2.17 4.64
CA GLY A 157 -9.22 1.70 5.01
C GLY A 157 -8.07 2.55 4.49
N THR A 158 -8.35 3.75 3.95
CA THR A 158 -7.34 4.71 3.49
C THR A 158 -6.96 5.73 4.54
N THR A 159 -5.83 6.40 4.33
CA THR A 159 -5.41 7.58 5.11
C THR A 159 -6.32 8.78 4.87
N SER A 160 -6.95 8.87 3.70
CA SER A 160 -7.90 9.95 3.38
C SER A 160 -9.09 10.00 4.34
N VAL A 161 -9.60 8.84 4.81
CA VAL A 161 -10.65 8.79 5.85
C VAL A 161 -10.17 9.45 7.14
N GLN A 162 -8.94 9.10 7.58
CA GLN A 162 -8.38 9.66 8.81
C GLN A 162 -8.10 11.17 8.67
N LEU A 163 -7.66 11.58 7.48
CA LEU A 163 -7.39 12.99 7.16
C LEU A 163 -8.66 13.83 7.21
N LEU A 164 -9.76 13.36 6.59
CA LEU A 164 -11.07 14.04 6.66
C LEU A 164 -11.53 14.19 8.10
N ARG A 165 -11.55 13.13 8.88
CA ARG A 165 -11.95 13.16 10.29
C ARG A 165 -11.04 14.02 11.18
N LYS A 166 -9.76 14.09 10.86
CA LYS A 166 -8.84 15.02 11.54
C LYS A 166 -9.18 16.47 11.20
N HIS A 167 -9.51 16.75 9.93
CA HIS A 167 -9.90 18.09 9.47
C HIS A 167 -11.21 18.53 10.14
N GLU A 168 -12.24 17.68 10.20
CA GLU A 168 -13.51 17.95 10.90
C GLU A 168 -13.28 18.36 12.35
N ARG A 169 -12.50 17.56 13.09
CA ARG A 169 -12.19 17.88 14.50
C ARG A 169 -11.42 19.19 14.68
N ALA A 170 -10.59 19.56 13.70
CA ALA A 170 -9.76 20.75 13.78
C ALA A 170 -10.50 22.04 13.39
N THR A 171 -11.48 21.95 12.48
CA THR A 171 -12.11 23.12 11.85
C THR A 171 -13.60 23.27 12.14
N GLY A 172 -14.25 22.19 12.63
CA GLY A 172 -15.72 22.16 12.81
C GLY A 172 -16.49 21.98 11.49
N VAL A 173 -15.83 21.76 10.37
CA VAL A 173 -16.46 21.32 9.11
C VAL A 173 -17.01 19.92 9.30
N ASP A 174 -18.24 19.66 8.86
CA ASP A 174 -18.92 18.36 8.97
C ASP A 174 -19.14 17.78 7.59
N PHE A 175 -18.50 16.65 7.30
CA PHE A 175 -18.66 15.91 6.04
C PHE A 175 -19.66 14.77 6.18
N LYS A 176 -20.53 14.61 5.19
CA LYS A 176 -21.31 13.38 5.06
C LYS A 176 -20.46 12.34 4.34
N GLU A 177 -19.66 11.59 5.11
CA GLU A 177 -18.78 10.56 4.54
C GLU A 177 -19.60 9.47 3.83
N VAL A 178 -19.27 9.19 2.56
CA VAL A 178 -19.79 8.05 1.79
C VAL A 178 -18.63 7.19 1.32
N PHE A 179 -18.75 5.87 1.50
CA PHE A 179 -17.63 4.96 1.34
C PHE A 179 -17.77 4.07 0.11
N GLY A 180 -16.71 4.02 -0.71
CA GLY A 180 -16.52 2.94 -1.67
C GLY A 180 -15.68 1.81 -1.06
N LYS A 181 -15.88 0.61 -1.55
CA LYS A 181 -15.10 -0.57 -1.19
C LYS A 181 -13.69 -0.49 -1.79
N ASP A 182 -13.59 -0.01 -3.02
CA ASP A 182 -12.32 0.27 -3.69
C ASP A 182 -12.39 1.65 -4.37
N HIS A 183 -11.30 2.09 -5.00
CA HIS A 183 -11.19 3.46 -5.53
C HIS A 183 -12.14 3.72 -6.72
N ALA A 184 -12.34 2.72 -7.59
CA ALA A 184 -13.33 2.82 -8.67
C ALA A 184 -14.76 2.96 -8.13
N ASP A 185 -15.12 2.22 -7.08
CA ASP A 185 -16.44 2.36 -6.42
C ASP A 185 -16.62 3.77 -5.84
N SER A 186 -15.56 4.30 -5.21
CA SER A 186 -15.58 5.66 -4.62
C SER A 186 -15.73 6.73 -5.71
N PHE A 187 -15.01 6.58 -6.82
CA PHE A 187 -15.15 7.50 -7.96
C PHE A 187 -16.54 7.42 -8.61
N LEU A 188 -17.14 6.24 -8.68
CA LEU A 188 -18.50 6.05 -9.19
C LEU A 188 -19.54 6.80 -8.33
N LEU A 189 -19.31 6.98 -7.02
CA LEU A 189 -20.16 7.82 -6.17
C LEU A 189 -20.15 9.28 -6.64
N LEU A 190 -18.96 9.81 -7.00
CA LEU A 190 -18.83 11.15 -7.57
C LEU A 190 -19.42 11.20 -8.99
N GLU A 191 -19.11 10.24 -9.85
CA GLU A 191 -19.57 10.20 -11.23
C GLU A 191 -21.10 10.15 -11.34
N SER A 192 -21.74 9.35 -10.49
CA SER A 192 -23.22 9.23 -10.43
C SER A 192 -23.92 10.38 -9.70
N GLY A 193 -23.17 11.32 -9.10
CA GLY A 193 -23.75 12.43 -8.33
C GLY A 193 -24.23 12.05 -6.93
N ARG A 194 -23.90 10.85 -6.42
CA ARG A 194 -24.17 10.44 -5.03
C ARG A 194 -23.18 11.05 -4.04
N ALA A 195 -22.05 11.55 -4.52
CA ALA A 195 -21.12 12.37 -3.79
C ALA A 195 -20.83 13.67 -4.52
N ASP A 196 -20.58 14.74 -3.77
CA ASP A 196 -20.20 16.06 -4.29
C ASP A 196 -18.69 16.15 -4.56
N ALA A 197 -17.90 15.35 -3.84
CA ALA A 197 -16.45 15.27 -3.97
C ALA A 197 -15.93 13.85 -3.72
N PHE A 198 -14.72 13.55 -4.22
CA PHE A 198 -13.96 12.36 -3.87
C PHE A 198 -12.57 12.80 -3.38
N VAL A 199 -12.23 12.48 -2.12
CA VAL A 199 -10.94 12.80 -1.50
C VAL A 199 -10.07 11.56 -1.51
N MET A 200 -8.94 11.64 -2.21
CA MET A 200 -8.02 10.51 -2.43
C MET A 200 -6.65 11.00 -2.94
N ASP A 201 -5.73 10.06 -3.11
CA ASP A 201 -4.44 10.20 -3.77
C ASP A 201 -4.60 10.83 -5.16
N GLY A 202 -3.85 11.87 -5.45
CA GLY A 202 -3.99 12.67 -6.67
C GLY A 202 -3.84 11.85 -7.95
N GLN A 203 -2.89 10.89 -7.98
CA GLN A 203 -2.72 10.01 -9.14
C GLN A 203 -3.89 9.02 -9.31
N ILE A 204 -4.53 8.59 -8.22
CA ILE A 204 -5.74 7.76 -8.28
C ILE A 204 -6.91 8.57 -8.83
N LEU A 205 -7.06 9.82 -8.35
CA LEU A 205 -8.06 10.75 -8.88
C LEU A 205 -7.84 11.00 -10.38
N ALA A 206 -6.62 11.35 -10.78
CA ALA A 206 -6.27 11.61 -12.17
C ALA A 206 -6.51 10.37 -13.07
N GLY A 207 -6.15 9.17 -12.60
CA GLY A 207 -6.37 7.91 -13.32
C GLY A 207 -7.86 7.59 -13.49
N ASN A 208 -8.68 7.77 -12.46
CA ASN A 208 -10.13 7.58 -12.54
C ASN A 208 -10.77 8.60 -13.48
N ILE A 209 -10.38 9.88 -13.38
CA ILE A 209 -10.86 10.93 -14.31
C ILE A 209 -10.49 10.60 -15.75
N ALA A 210 -9.24 10.20 -16.02
CA ALA A 210 -8.77 9.86 -17.36
C ALA A 210 -9.53 8.68 -18.01
N THR A 211 -10.10 7.79 -17.20
CA THR A 211 -10.87 6.63 -17.66
C THR A 211 -12.38 6.79 -17.54
N ALA A 212 -12.86 7.91 -16.98
CA ALA A 212 -14.28 8.24 -16.87
C ALA A 212 -14.98 8.26 -18.22
N LYS A 213 -16.30 8.13 -18.22
CA LYS A 213 -17.11 8.22 -19.45
C LYS A 213 -16.90 9.56 -20.18
N ASN A 214 -16.83 10.65 -19.42
CA ASN A 214 -16.52 11.98 -19.91
C ASN A 214 -15.51 12.66 -18.95
N PRO A 215 -14.20 12.58 -19.19
CA PRO A 215 -13.17 13.15 -18.32
C PRO A 215 -13.33 14.67 -18.07
N ALA A 216 -13.86 15.42 -19.05
CA ALA A 216 -14.06 16.87 -18.94
C ALA A 216 -15.10 17.27 -17.86
N ASP A 217 -15.94 16.33 -17.42
CA ASP A 217 -16.92 16.58 -16.35
C ASP A 217 -16.30 16.66 -14.95
N PHE A 218 -15.00 16.38 -14.83
CA PHE A 218 -14.30 16.31 -13.53
C PHE A 218 -13.05 17.15 -13.53
N LYS A 219 -12.66 17.61 -12.34
CA LYS A 219 -11.40 18.30 -12.08
C LYS A 219 -10.88 18.01 -10.68
N ILE A 220 -9.56 18.09 -10.51
CA ILE A 220 -8.91 18.08 -9.21
C ILE A 220 -8.77 19.54 -8.75
N VAL A 221 -9.12 19.82 -7.50
CA VAL A 221 -9.17 21.18 -6.94
C VAL A 221 -8.54 21.26 -5.56
N GLY A 222 -8.39 22.48 -5.08
CA GLY A 222 -8.00 22.81 -3.72
C GLY A 222 -6.52 22.62 -3.44
N GLU A 223 -6.21 22.79 -2.18
CA GLU A 223 -4.88 22.60 -1.60
C GLU A 223 -4.46 21.13 -1.56
N VAL A 224 -3.17 20.90 -1.35
CA VAL A 224 -2.63 19.58 -0.99
C VAL A 224 -3.01 19.29 0.47
N LEU A 225 -3.82 18.26 0.69
CA LEU A 225 -4.33 17.93 2.02
C LEU A 225 -3.31 17.11 2.85
N SER A 226 -2.48 16.32 2.18
CA SER A 226 -1.40 15.54 2.80
C SER A 226 -0.35 15.19 1.75
N VAL A 227 0.90 15.06 2.18
CA VAL A 227 2.02 14.54 1.38
C VAL A 227 2.42 13.21 1.99
N GLU A 228 2.35 12.13 1.22
CA GLU A 228 2.43 10.78 1.73
C GLU A 228 3.45 9.92 0.97
N PRO A 229 4.46 9.32 1.67
CA PRO A 229 5.34 8.34 1.04
C PRO A 229 4.58 7.05 0.77
N ILE A 230 4.64 6.59 -0.47
CA ILE A 230 4.06 5.33 -0.93
C ILE A 230 5.18 4.33 -1.17
N ALA A 231 5.01 3.12 -0.66
CA ALA A 231 6.02 2.08 -0.78
C ALA A 231 5.41 0.68 -0.90
N ILE A 232 6.20 -0.24 -1.41
CA ILE A 232 5.91 -1.67 -1.40
C ILE A 232 5.86 -2.15 0.04
N MET A 233 4.85 -2.94 0.39
CA MET A 233 4.63 -3.44 1.74
C MET A 233 4.90 -4.94 1.82
N ILE A 234 5.59 -5.35 2.86
CA ILE A 234 5.97 -6.72 3.16
C ILE A 234 5.67 -7.05 4.62
N ARG A 235 5.78 -8.33 4.98
CA ARG A 235 5.56 -8.76 6.36
C ARG A 235 6.55 -8.10 7.31
N LYS A 236 6.06 -7.83 8.52
CA LYS A 236 6.85 -7.31 9.63
C LYS A 236 8.00 -8.28 9.96
N ASP A 237 9.17 -7.72 10.24
CA ASP A 237 10.36 -8.45 10.71
C ASP A 237 10.94 -9.50 9.73
N ASP A 238 10.53 -9.49 8.46
CA ASP A 238 11.19 -10.25 7.39
C ASP A 238 12.44 -9.51 6.90
N ALA A 239 13.52 -9.60 7.67
CA ALA A 239 14.74 -8.84 7.41
C ALA A 239 15.42 -9.23 6.08
N ALA A 240 15.33 -10.49 5.70
CA ALA A 240 15.94 -11.00 4.47
C ALA A 240 15.25 -10.40 3.23
N LEU A 241 13.90 -10.48 3.17
CA LEU A 241 13.15 -9.88 2.08
C LEU A 241 13.26 -8.36 2.08
N LYS A 242 13.22 -7.72 3.27
CA LYS A 242 13.37 -6.26 3.41
C LYS A 242 14.68 -5.76 2.81
N THR A 243 15.80 -6.37 3.20
CA THR A 243 17.13 -6.00 2.68
C THR A 243 17.21 -6.17 1.17
N LEU A 244 16.77 -7.32 0.66
CA LEU A 244 16.82 -7.63 -0.76
C LEU A 244 15.93 -6.69 -1.58
N ALA A 245 14.73 -6.37 -1.10
CA ALA A 245 13.81 -5.46 -1.76
C ALA A 245 14.32 -4.02 -1.75
N ASP A 246 14.84 -3.54 -0.62
CA ASP A 246 15.46 -2.21 -0.50
C ASP A 246 16.65 -2.05 -1.44
N ASP A 247 17.54 -3.03 -1.47
CA ASP A 247 18.73 -2.99 -2.33
C ASP A 247 18.34 -3.00 -3.81
N THR A 248 17.30 -3.77 -4.18
CA THR A 248 16.76 -3.79 -5.53
C THR A 248 16.24 -2.41 -5.93
N VAL A 249 15.39 -1.78 -5.10
CA VAL A 249 14.83 -0.47 -5.41
C VAL A 249 15.91 0.62 -5.42
N LYS A 250 16.86 0.60 -4.48
CA LYS A 250 18.02 1.52 -4.47
C LYS A 250 18.88 1.36 -5.74
N ALA A 251 19.07 0.14 -6.23
CA ALA A 251 19.78 -0.10 -7.49
C ALA A 251 19.00 0.47 -8.70
N MET A 252 17.68 0.31 -8.74
CA MET A 252 16.82 0.91 -9.76
C MET A 252 16.86 2.44 -9.74
N ILE A 253 16.88 3.05 -8.55
CA ILE A 253 17.05 4.51 -8.40
C ILE A 253 18.40 4.92 -8.96
N LYS A 254 19.48 4.29 -8.51
CA LYS A 254 20.87 4.62 -8.91
C LYS A 254 21.11 4.48 -10.40
N SER A 255 20.53 3.48 -11.05
CA SER A 255 20.65 3.24 -12.50
C SER A 255 19.77 4.15 -13.36
N GLY A 256 18.83 4.88 -12.76
CA GLY A 256 17.80 5.65 -13.46
C GLY A 256 16.65 4.79 -14.01
N GLU A 257 16.62 3.50 -13.73
CA GLU A 257 15.51 2.60 -14.14
C GLU A 257 14.19 3.04 -13.52
N LEU A 258 14.19 3.39 -12.22
CA LEU A 258 12.98 3.82 -11.53
C LEU A 258 12.40 5.09 -12.15
N ALA A 259 13.23 6.07 -12.56
CA ALA A 259 12.78 7.28 -13.21
C ALA A 259 12.18 7.01 -14.60
N LYS A 260 12.78 6.10 -15.38
CA LYS A 260 12.21 5.66 -16.68
C LYS A 260 10.88 4.94 -16.50
N MET A 261 10.78 4.12 -15.46
CA MET A 261 9.54 3.40 -15.12
C MET A 261 8.46 4.38 -14.68
N TYR A 262 8.82 5.43 -13.92
CA TYR A 262 7.91 6.51 -13.57
C TYR A 262 7.37 7.22 -14.84
N ASP A 263 8.25 7.63 -15.76
CA ASP A 263 7.83 8.26 -17.02
C ASP A 263 6.84 7.38 -17.78
N LYS A 264 7.16 6.08 -17.92
CA LYS A 264 6.29 5.08 -18.59
C LYS A 264 4.87 5.07 -18.01
N TRP A 265 4.72 5.09 -16.67
CA TRP A 265 3.43 4.86 -16.04
C TRP A 265 2.65 6.14 -15.74
N PHE A 266 3.31 7.27 -15.52
CA PHE A 266 2.65 8.51 -15.11
C PHE A 266 2.60 9.57 -16.20
N VAL A 267 3.49 9.51 -17.18
CA VAL A 267 3.59 10.54 -18.23
C VAL A 267 3.15 10.00 -19.58
N GLN A 268 3.55 8.77 -19.93
CA GLN A 268 3.22 8.16 -21.21
C GLN A 268 1.81 7.55 -21.22
N PRO A 269 1.23 7.26 -22.40
CA PRO A 269 -0.02 6.52 -22.50
C PRO A 269 0.12 5.10 -21.96
N ILE A 270 -0.80 4.69 -21.08
CA ILE A 270 -0.81 3.36 -20.45
C ILE A 270 -1.97 2.49 -20.92
N PRO A 271 -1.79 1.14 -20.97
CA PRO A 271 -2.85 0.23 -21.35
C PRO A 271 -4.03 0.26 -20.34
N PRO A 272 -5.22 -0.26 -20.71
CA PRO A 272 -5.56 -0.80 -22.02
C PRO A 272 -6.01 0.28 -23.03
N LYS A 273 -6.42 1.46 -22.58
CA LYS A 273 -7.07 2.51 -23.40
C LYS A 273 -6.11 3.58 -23.92
N ASN A 274 -4.78 3.43 -23.70
CA ASN A 274 -3.79 4.46 -24.01
C ASN A 274 -4.11 5.82 -23.35
N THR A 275 -4.64 5.79 -22.13
CA THR A 275 -4.89 7.00 -21.34
C THR A 275 -3.60 7.48 -20.68
N ARG A 276 -3.52 8.80 -20.47
CA ARG A 276 -2.40 9.42 -19.75
C ARG A 276 -2.87 9.92 -18.39
N VAL A 277 -2.14 9.58 -17.33
CA VAL A 277 -2.32 10.20 -16.02
C VAL A 277 -1.82 11.66 -16.05
N GLY A 278 -0.72 11.90 -16.77
CA GLY A 278 -0.21 13.24 -17.03
C GLY A 278 0.47 13.90 -15.85
N LEU A 279 1.01 13.13 -14.90
CA LEU A 279 1.66 13.62 -13.69
C LEU A 279 3.19 13.52 -13.81
N PRO A 280 3.91 14.63 -14.05
CA PRO A 280 5.37 14.63 -13.99
C PRO A 280 5.87 14.32 -12.57
N VAL A 281 7.10 13.79 -12.47
CA VAL A 281 7.69 13.45 -11.17
C VAL A 281 7.82 14.71 -10.30
N SER A 282 7.22 14.65 -9.09
CA SER A 282 7.25 15.76 -8.13
C SER A 282 8.64 15.94 -7.50
N ASP A 283 8.90 17.15 -6.98
CA ASP A 283 10.16 17.41 -6.25
C ASP A 283 10.24 16.59 -4.96
N ALA A 284 9.10 16.29 -4.31
CA ALA A 284 9.04 15.40 -3.15
C ALA A 284 9.47 13.97 -3.52
N THR A 285 9.01 13.45 -4.66
CA THR A 285 9.43 12.13 -5.16
C THR A 285 10.92 12.11 -5.52
N LYS A 286 11.43 13.16 -6.21
CA LYS A 286 12.87 13.30 -6.52
C LYS A 286 13.73 13.34 -5.24
N ALA A 287 13.27 14.07 -4.21
CA ALA A 287 13.97 14.15 -2.93
C ALA A 287 13.99 12.80 -2.21
N ALA A 288 12.89 12.04 -2.24
CA ALA A 288 12.85 10.67 -1.71
C ALA A 288 13.82 9.73 -2.43
N TRP A 289 13.98 9.85 -3.75
CA TRP A 289 14.96 9.06 -4.51
C TRP A 289 16.39 9.50 -4.28
N ALA A 290 16.64 10.80 -4.06
CA ALA A 290 17.99 11.32 -3.77
C ALA A 290 18.54 10.80 -2.43
N THR A 291 17.65 10.51 -1.47
CA THR A 291 17.99 9.97 -0.15
C THR A 291 17.05 8.82 0.20
N PRO A 292 17.20 7.62 -0.44
CA PRO A 292 16.27 6.51 -0.28
C PRO A 292 16.16 6.04 1.16
N ASN A 293 14.93 6.07 1.70
CA ASN A 293 14.61 5.66 3.07
C ASN A 293 13.15 5.18 3.12
N ASP A 294 12.76 4.59 4.25
CA ASP A 294 11.41 4.15 4.57
C ASP A 294 10.78 4.97 5.70
N ASN A 295 11.09 6.26 5.74
CA ASN A 295 10.54 7.17 6.72
C ASN A 295 9.01 7.28 6.57
N PRO A 296 8.25 7.26 7.68
CA PRO A 296 6.80 7.37 7.64
C PRO A 296 6.33 8.80 7.35
N VAL A 297 5.04 8.95 7.00
CA VAL A 297 4.41 10.24 6.66
C VAL A 297 4.64 11.32 7.70
N GLU A 298 4.76 10.96 8.97
CA GLU A 298 5.01 11.87 10.09
C GLU A 298 6.36 12.62 9.96
N SER A 299 7.28 12.06 9.17
CA SER A 299 8.58 12.69 8.86
C SER A 299 8.50 13.68 7.68
N TYR A 300 7.45 13.59 6.84
CA TYR A 300 7.22 14.48 5.70
C TYR A 300 6.45 15.75 6.12
N ALA A 301 5.65 15.67 7.19
CA ALA A 301 4.81 16.79 7.66
C ALA A 301 5.58 17.93 8.37
N LYS A 302 6.90 17.83 8.51
CA LYS A 302 7.74 18.80 9.26
C LYS A 302 8.50 19.81 8.40
N LYS A 303 8.10 20.00 7.14
CA LYS A 303 8.74 21.01 6.27
C LYS A 303 7.81 22.16 5.97
#